data_07d554462cef594f0ae00c201877eb06
#
_entry.id   07d554462cef594f0ae00c201877eb06
#
_cell.length_a   1.000
_cell.length_b   1.000
_cell.length_c   1.000
_cell.angle_alpha   90.00
_cell.angle_beta   90.00
_cell.angle_gamma   90.00
#
_symmetry.space_group_name_H-M   'P 1'
#
loop_
_entity.id
_entity.type
_entity.pdbx_description
1 polymer ?
#
loop_
_entity_poly.entity_id
_entity_poly.type
_entity_poly.pdbx_seq_one_letter_code
_entity_poly.pdbx_strand_id
1 'polypeptide(L)'
;MEILRTGIILNTENYKDCVAFYKEVFNLPIMFQETDGDFNLTCFDFGGAYLMIETGGVAQSKGKSMEQNSTKLRFNVPDIEAAQEKLRSHDIEAVIVKNSWGSTINIYDPDGNRIGIRDELTFKSQIKNITNQ
;
A
#
# COMPACT_ATOMS: atom_id res chain seq x y z
N MET A 1 27.26 0.18 4.72
CA MET A 1 26.41 -0.63 5.62
C MET A 1 25.72 -1.72 4.81
N GLU A 2 25.52 -2.87 5.41
CA GLU A 2 24.73 -3.95 4.81
C GLU A 2 23.29 -3.81 5.27
N ILE A 3 22.34 -3.76 4.33
CA ILE A 3 20.92 -3.65 4.65
C ILE A 3 20.29 -5.03 4.46
N LEU A 4 19.82 -5.63 5.56
CA LEU A 4 19.24 -6.97 5.55
C LEU A 4 17.74 -6.95 5.26
N ARG A 5 17.07 -5.87 5.60
CA ARG A 5 15.62 -5.75 5.42
C ARG A 5 15.20 -4.29 5.41
N THR A 6 14.14 -3.98 4.67
CA THR A 6 13.54 -2.64 4.67
C THR A 6 12.08 -2.74 5.07
N GLY A 7 11.53 -1.65 5.58
CA GLY A 7 10.14 -1.62 5.98
C GLY A 7 9.58 -0.22 6.04
N ILE A 8 8.26 -0.18 6.15
CA ILE A 8 7.49 1.05 6.31
C ILE A 8 6.62 0.89 7.56
N ILE A 9 6.54 1.92 8.38
CA ILE A 9 5.67 1.96 9.55
C ILE A 9 4.60 3.01 9.31
N LEU A 10 3.32 2.62 9.45
CA LEU A 10 2.18 3.52 9.41
C LEU A 10 1.57 3.58 10.81
N ASN A 11 1.60 4.75 11.40
CA ASN A 11 0.88 5.02 12.64
C ASN A 11 -0.55 5.40 12.29
N THR A 12 -1.52 4.71 12.89
CA THR A 12 -2.93 4.80 12.49
C THR A 12 -3.83 5.18 13.65
N GLU A 13 -4.91 5.86 13.32
CA GLU A 13 -6.02 6.11 14.23
C GLU A 13 -6.99 4.94 14.18
N ASN A 14 -7.34 4.46 12.98
CA ASN A 14 -8.28 3.36 12.77
C ASN A 14 -7.50 2.04 12.56
N TYR A 15 -6.81 1.61 13.60
CA TYR A 15 -5.90 0.46 13.54
C TYR A 15 -6.58 -0.81 13.00
N LYS A 16 -7.72 -1.18 13.58
CA LYS A 16 -8.42 -2.42 13.19
C LYS A 16 -8.86 -2.40 11.73
N ASP A 17 -9.40 -1.26 11.27
CA ASP A 17 -9.83 -1.10 9.89
C ASP A 17 -8.65 -1.14 8.93
N CYS A 18 -7.52 -0.53 9.30
CA CYS A 18 -6.31 -0.57 8.50
C CYS A 18 -5.74 -1.98 8.40
N VAL A 19 -5.68 -2.72 9.51
CA VAL A 19 -5.20 -4.11 9.49
C VAL A 19 -6.10 -4.97 8.59
N ALA A 20 -7.43 -4.86 8.74
CA ALA A 20 -8.37 -5.59 7.90
C ALA A 20 -8.21 -5.24 6.42
N PHE A 21 -8.03 -3.97 6.10
CA PHE A 21 -7.83 -3.48 4.74
C PHE A 21 -6.61 -4.13 4.07
N TYR A 22 -5.44 -4.07 4.70
CA TYR A 22 -4.22 -4.63 4.11
C TYR A 22 -4.25 -6.15 4.04
N LYS A 23 -4.90 -6.80 5.00
CA LYS A 23 -5.06 -8.24 5.01
C LYS A 23 -6.04 -8.74 3.95
N GLU A 24 -7.19 -8.10 3.80
CA GLU A 24 -8.30 -8.59 2.98
C GLU A 24 -8.26 -8.07 1.55
N VAL A 25 -7.90 -6.79 1.36
CA VAL A 25 -7.86 -6.19 0.02
C VAL A 25 -6.58 -6.59 -0.72
N PHE A 26 -5.43 -6.51 -0.04
CA PHE A 26 -4.12 -6.81 -0.65
C PHE A 26 -3.59 -8.20 -0.32
N ASN A 27 -4.29 -8.96 0.51
CA ASN A 27 -3.90 -10.32 0.91
C ASN A 27 -2.47 -10.42 1.45
N LEU A 28 -2.02 -9.41 2.19
CA LEU A 28 -0.68 -9.42 2.75
C LEU A 28 -0.58 -10.44 3.89
N PRO A 29 0.42 -11.32 3.88
CA PRO A 29 0.64 -12.25 4.98
C PRO A 29 1.07 -11.52 6.25
N ILE A 30 0.54 -11.93 7.40
CA ILE A 30 0.94 -11.40 8.69
C ILE A 30 2.22 -12.13 9.13
N MET A 31 3.26 -11.36 9.45
CA MET A 31 4.51 -11.88 10.00
C MET A 31 4.41 -12.06 11.51
N PHE A 32 3.92 -11.06 12.21
CA PHE A 32 3.68 -11.10 13.66
C PHE A 32 2.74 -9.96 14.08
N GLN A 33 2.20 -10.10 15.29
CA GLN A 33 1.35 -9.11 15.93
C GLN A 33 1.75 -8.98 17.40
N GLU A 34 1.67 -7.78 17.95
CA GLU A 34 1.95 -7.52 19.37
C GLU A 34 0.94 -6.52 19.93
N THR A 35 0.69 -6.66 21.22
CA THR A 35 -0.17 -5.73 21.99
C THR A 35 0.52 -5.43 23.31
N ASP A 36 0.62 -4.14 23.65
CA ASP A 36 1.14 -3.66 24.92
C ASP A 36 0.23 -2.54 25.42
N GLY A 37 -0.68 -2.88 26.35
CA GLY A 37 -1.73 -1.97 26.79
C GLY A 37 -2.62 -1.54 25.64
N ASP A 38 -2.71 -0.24 25.39
CA ASP A 38 -3.50 0.33 24.30
C ASP A 38 -2.72 0.38 22.97
N PHE A 39 -1.42 0.05 22.99
CA PHE A 39 -0.60 0.01 21.80
C PHE A 39 -0.73 -1.34 21.11
N ASN A 40 -1.04 -1.31 19.82
CA ASN A 40 -1.16 -2.49 18.97
C ASN A 40 -0.29 -2.32 17.74
N LEU A 41 0.29 -3.42 17.28
CA LEU A 41 0.95 -3.45 15.99
C LEU A 41 0.67 -4.77 15.27
N THR A 42 0.59 -4.69 13.95
CA THR A 42 0.55 -5.83 13.04
C THR A 42 1.61 -5.60 11.97
N CYS A 43 2.51 -6.55 11.81
CA CYS A 43 3.56 -6.50 10.80
C CYS A 43 3.23 -7.45 9.66
N PHE A 44 3.16 -6.92 8.45
CA PHE A 44 2.87 -7.68 7.23
C PHE A 44 4.12 -7.88 6.39
N ASP A 45 4.18 -9.01 5.68
CA ASP A 45 5.10 -9.19 4.57
C ASP A 45 4.61 -8.33 3.39
N PHE A 46 5.48 -7.44 2.92
CA PHE A 46 5.18 -6.47 1.88
C PHE A 46 6.13 -6.69 0.69
N GLY A 47 5.97 -7.86 0.03
CA GLY A 47 6.78 -8.19 -1.13
C GLY A 47 8.29 -8.24 -0.86
N GLY A 48 8.69 -8.79 0.27
CA GLY A 48 10.10 -8.85 0.71
C GLY A 48 10.51 -7.75 1.67
N ALA A 49 9.84 -6.60 1.65
CA ALA A 49 9.90 -5.60 2.72
C ALA A 49 8.83 -5.92 3.78
N TYR A 50 8.78 -5.17 4.86
CA TYR A 50 7.67 -5.29 5.80
C TYR A 50 6.85 -4.00 5.86
N LEU A 51 5.56 -4.14 6.11
CA LEU A 51 4.64 -3.03 6.38
C LEU A 51 4.07 -3.24 7.78
N MET A 52 4.38 -2.30 8.68
CA MET A 52 3.95 -2.38 10.06
C MET A 52 2.86 -1.35 10.32
N ILE A 53 1.70 -1.82 10.74
CA ILE A 53 0.58 -0.97 11.12
C ILE A 53 0.59 -0.85 12.65
N GLU A 54 0.68 0.38 13.14
CA GLU A 54 0.74 0.68 14.57
C GLU A 54 -0.33 1.69 14.95
N THR A 55 -0.76 1.66 16.21
CA THR A 55 -1.61 2.71 16.77
C THR A 55 -0.84 4.01 16.95
N GLY A 56 -1.55 5.14 17.07
CA GLY A 56 -0.97 6.43 17.47
C GLY A 56 -0.92 7.50 16.39
N GLY A 57 -1.51 7.24 15.23
CA GLY A 57 -1.60 8.22 14.15
C GLY A 57 -2.88 9.05 14.16
N VAL A 58 -3.05 9.83 13.11
CA VAL A 58 -4.24 10.65 12.88
C VAL A 58 -4.78 10.34 11.48
N ALA A 59 -6.07 10.05 11.39
CA ALA A 59 -6.75 9.78 10.13
C ALA A 59 -7.24 11.08 9.47
N GLN A 60 -7.41 11.02 8.15
CA GLN A 60 -8.06 12.05 7.36
C GLN A 60 -9.09 11.39 6.46
N SER A 61 -10.37 11.57 6.77
CA SER A 61 -11.48 10.87 6.10
C SER A 61 -11.56 11.16 4.60
N LYS A 62 -11.09 12.32 4.16
CA LYS A 62 -11.09 12.73 2.73
C LYS A 62 -9.82 12.33 1.99
N GLY A 63 -8.91 11.65 2.66
CA GLY A 63 -7.58 11.34 2.13
C GLY A 63 -6.56 12.42 2.44
N LYS A 64 -5.33 11.98 2.71
CA LYS A 64 -4.20 12.88 3.02
C LYS A 64 -3.61 13.44 1.73
N SER A 65 -3.30 14.72 1.72
CA SER A 65 -2.56 15.36 0.63
C SER A 65 -1.07 14.99 0.70
N MET A 66 -0.31 15.33 -0.35
CA MET A 66 1.15 15.17 -0.34
C MET A 66 1.82 15.95 0.79
N GLU A 67 1.26 17.11 1.15
CA GLU A 67 1.77 17.93 2.24
C GLU A 67 1.49 17.32 3.61
N GLN A 68 0.37 16.61 3.76
CA GLN A 68 -0.01 15.93 5.01
C GLN A 68 0.71 14.59 5.17
N ASN A 69 1.00 13.92 4.05
CA ASN A 69 1.69 12.64 4.03
C ASN A 69 2.52 12.54 2.76
N SER A 70 3.82 12.74 2.88
CA SER A 70 4.74 12.70 1.75
C SER A 70 4.96 11.30 1.19
N THR A 71 4.63 10.26 1.97
CA THR A 71 4.82 8.87 1.59
C THR A 71 3.58 8.34 0.86
N LYS A 72 3.82 7.55 -0.19
CA LYS A 72 2.78 6.84 -0.92
C LYS A 72 3.20 5.39 -1.04
N LEU A 73 2.31 4.48 -0.67
CA LEU A 73 2.56 3.05 -0.89
C LEU A 73 2.32 2.72 -2.36
N ARG A 74 3.16 1.85 -2.92
CA ARG A 74 3.02 1.38 -4.29
C ARG A 74 2.93 -0.14 -4.29
N PHE A 75 1.89 -0.66 -4.94
CA PHE A 75 1.72 -2.10 -5.18
C PHE A 75 1.74 -2.34 -6.68
N ASN A 76 2.74 -3.07 -7.16
CA ASN A 76 2.78 -3.50 -8.55
C ASN A 76 2.03 -4.82 -8.69
N VAL A 77 1.15 -4.90 -9.67
CA VAL A 77 0.29 -6.07 -9.89
C VAL A 77 0.43 -6.58 -11.32
N PRO A 78 0.24 -7.90 -11.54
CA PRO A 78 0.34 -8.45 -12.90
C PRO A 78 -0.83 -8.05 -13.80
N ASP A 79 -2.00 -7.76 -13.22
CA ASP A 79 -3.24 -7.47 -13.96
C ASP A 79 -3.99 -6.34 -13.27
N ILE A 80 -3.94 -5.14 -13.85
CA ILE A 80 -4.55 -3.95 -13.23
C ILE A 80 -6.08 -3.98 -13.30
N GLU A 81 -6.66 -4.62 -14.31
CA GLU A 81 -8.11 -4.79 -14.41
C GLU A 81 -8.61 -5.72 -13.31
N ALA A 82 -7.90 -6.79 -13.02
CA ALA A 82 -8.22 -7.69 -11.90
C ALA A 82 -8.11 -6.97 -10.56
N ALA A 83 -7.10 -6.12 -10.39
CA ALA A 83 -6.96 -5.28 -9.19
C ALA A 83 -8.15 -4.33 -9.04
N GLN A 84 -8.61 -3.70 -10.14
CA GLN A 84 -9.79 -2.84 -10.13
C GLN A 84 -11.04 -3.60 -9.66
N GLU A 85 -11.25 -4.80 -10.17
CA GLU A 85 -12.39 -5.65 -9.78
C GLU A 85 -12.33 -6.02 -8.29
N LYS A 86 -11.16 -6.38 -7.81
CA LYS A 86 -10.94 -6.70 -6.39
C LYS A 86 -11.29 -5.52 -5.49
N LEU A 87 -10.82 -4.31 -5.85
CA LEU A 87 -11.12 -3.10 -5.10
C LEU A 87 -12.63 -2.81 -5.09
N ARG A 88 -13.27 -2.90 -6.24
CA ARG A 88 -14.72 -2.69 -6.36
C ARG A 88 -15.52 -3.71 -5.56
N SER A 89 -15.04 -4.95 -5.44
CA SER A 89 -15.70 -5.96 -4.62
C SER A 89 -15.67 -5.63 -3.13
N HIS A 90 -14.78 -4.73 -2.71
CA HIS A 90 -14.69 -4.21 -1.35
C HIS A 90 -15.28 -2.79 -1.22
N ASP A 91 -16.14 -2.38 -2.17
CA ASP A 91 -16.77 -1.06 -2.20
C ASP A 91 -15.77 0.10 -2.24
N ILE A 92 -14.61 -0.14 -2.84
CA ILE A 92 -13.59 0.89 -3.06
C ILE A 92 -13.70 1.37 -4.50
N GLU A 93 -13.92 2.68 -4.68
CA GLU A 93 -13.91 3.29 -6.00
C GLU A 93 -12.50 3.19 -6.59
N ALA A 94 -12.40 2.62 -7.79
CA ALA A 94 -11.12 2.38 -8.43
C ALA A 94 -11.21 2.74 -9.92
N VAL A 95 -10.41 3.73 -10.33
CA VAL A 95 -10.35 4.21 -11.72
C VAL A 95 -8.95 3.92 -12.25
N ILE A 96 -8.88 3.23 -13.39
CA ILE A 96 -7.61 3.00 -14.09
C ILE A 96 -7.25 4.25 -14.88
N VAL A 97 -6.10 4.84 -14.57
CA VAL A 97 -5.54 5.99 -15.28
C VAL A 97 -4.38 5.49 -16.15
N LYS A 98 -4.48 5.75 -17.46
CA LYS A 98 -3.43 5.38 -18.40
C LYS A 98 -2.46 6.53 -18.58
N ASN A 99 -1.17 6.25 -18.33
CA ASN A 99 -0.08 7.19 -18.50
C ASN A 99 0.86 6.66 -19.58
N SER A 100 1.73 7.53 -20.12
CA SER A 100 2.74 7.12 -21.09
C SER A 100 3.70 6.04 -20.55
N TRP A 101 3.88 5.99 -19.24
CA TRP A 101 4.79 5.06 -18.56
C TRP A 101 4.10 3.84 -17.96
N GLY A 102 2.77 3.79 -17.94
CA GLY A 102 2.03 2.66 -17.39
C GLY A 102 0.65 3.05 -16.89
N SER A 103 -0.10 2.04 -16.42
CA SER A 103 -1.44 2.22 -15.86
C SER A 103 -1.40 2.22 -14.34
N THR A 104 -2.21 3.07 -13.73
CA THR A 104 -2.29 3.19 -12.27
C THR A 104 -3.72 3.26 -11.77
N ILE A 105 -3.90 2.89 -10.50
CA ILE A 105 -5.12 3.16 -9.73
C ILE A 105 -4.67 3.84 -8.44
N ASN A 106 -5.27 4.98 -8.11
CA ASN A 106 -4.97 5.71 -6.88
C ASN A 106 -6.14 5.58 -5.91
N ILE A 107 -5.85 5.13 -4.69
CA ILE A 107 -6.83 4.94 -3.62
C ILE A 107 -6.26 5.44 -2.30
N TYR A 108 -7.08 5.38 -1.25
CA TYR A 108 -6.68 5.65 0.13
C TYR A 108 -6.99 4.43 0.99
N ASP A 109 -6.17 4.21 2.02
CA ASP A 109 -6.51 3.26 3.06
C ASP A 109 -7.54 3.86 4.04
N PRO A 110 -8.04 3.12 5.05
CA PRO A 110 -9.05 3.64 5.98
C PRO A 110 -8.61 4.86 6.79
N ASP A 111 -7.31 5.10 6.91
CA ASP A 111 -6.77 6.29 7.59
C ASP A 111 -6.49 7.46 6.63
N GLY A 112 -6.76 7.26 5.34
CA GLY A 112 -6.49 8.26 4.31
C GLY A 112 -5.05 8.24 3.79
N ASN A 113 -4.27 7.21 4.08
CA ASN A 113 -2.92 7.09 3.54
C ASN A 113 -2.98 6.78 2.04
N ARG A 114 -2.08 7.41 1.28
CA ARG A 114 -2.07 7.32 -0.19
C ARG A 114 -1.52 5.99 -0.66
N ILE A 115 -2.25 5.36 -1.59
CA ILE A 115 -1.83 4.09 -2.21
C ILE A 115 -1.97 4.23 -3.73
N GLY A 116 -0.93 3.80 -4.46
CA GLY A 116 -0.97 3.66 -5.90
C GLY A 116 -0.74 2.22 -6.31
N ILE A 117 -1.62 1.68 -7.14
CA ILE A 117 -1.47 0.37 -7.75
C ILE A 117 -0.98 0.59 -9.18
N ARG A 118 -0.03 -0.19 -9.62
CA ARG A 118 0.58 -0.05 -10.95
C ARG A 118 0.72 -1.41 -11.61
N ASP A 119 0.65 -1.45 -12.94
CA ASP A 119 0.95 -2.66 -13.69
C ASP A 119 2.47 -2.95 -13.66
N GLU A 120 2.80 -4.18 -13.39
CA GLU A 120 4.20 -4.63 -13.31
C GLU A 120 4.89 -4.66 -14.67
N LEU A 121 4.13 -4.97 -15.74
CA LEU A 121 4.71 -5.15 -17.08
C LEU A 121 5.45 -3.91 -17.57
N THR A 122 4.82 -2.73 -17.48
CA THR A 122 5.45 -1.47 -17.90
C THR A 122 6.57 -1.04 -16.94
N PHE A 123 6.47 -1.39 -15.66
CA PHE A 123 7.55 -1.15 -14.69
C PHE A 123 8.81 -1.95 -15.06
N LYS A 124 8.64 -3.23 -15.39
CA LYS A 124 9.73 -4.06 -15.89
C LYS A 124 10.38 -3.47 -17.14
N SER A 125 9.56 -2.93 -18.06
CA SER A 125 10.06 -2.28 -19.28
C SER A 125 10.91 -1.06 -18.96
N GLN A 126 10.53 -0.26 -17.95
CA GLN A 126 11.34 0.88 -17.51
C GLN A 126 12.71 0.41 -16.99
N ILE A 127 12.75 -0.65 -16.18
CA ILE A 127 14.00 -1.20 -15.65
C ILE A 127 14.89 -1.65 -16.81
N LYS A 128 14.36 -2.39 -17.78
CA LYS A 128 15.11 -2.86 -18.97
C LYS A 128 15.66 -1.71 -19.79
N ASN A 129 14.86 -0.68 -20.04
CA ASN A 129 15.29 0.48 -20.83
C ASN A 129 16.45 1.22 -20.15
N ILE A 130 16.46 1.32 -18.83
CA ILE A 130 17.55 1.95 -18.08
C ILE A 130 18.81 1.09 -18.16
N THR A 131 18.69 -0.25 -17.97
CA THR A 131 19.85 -1.15 -17.99
C THR A 131 20.48 -1.34 -19.36
N ASN A 132 19.73 -1.07 -20.44
CA ASN A 132 20.21 -1.20 -21.82
C ASN A 132 20.76 0.10 -22.42
N GLN A 133 20.82 1.16 -21.63
CA GLN A 133 21.39 2.46 -22.04
C GLN A 133 22.93 2.51 -21.75
#